data_05e633d406d4afeaeb37ba837c6104f7
#
_entry.id   05e633d406d4afeaeb37ba837c6104f7
#
_cell.length_a   1.000
_cell.length_b   1.000
_cell.length_c   1.000
_cell.angle_alpha   90.00
_cell.angle_beta   90.00
_cell.angle_gamma   90.00
#
_symmetry.space_group_name_H-M   'P 1'
#
loop_
_entity.id
_entity.type
_entity.pdbx_description
1 polymer ?
#
loop_
_entity_poly.entity_id
_entity_poly.type
_entity_poly.pdbx_seq_one_letter_code
_entity_poly.pdbx_strand_id
1 'polypeptide(L)'
;MRGTFQVFALFIAFGSVAQARPYNRQASAQVITSCSVPNTAAITFDDGPYLWTRNIVDKLDAAGAKGTFFVNGINFGCIYSGNNPSNLKYAYDQGHQIASHTWSHPHLPSLSTSEIEGELTKINDAIMSITGAFPAFIRPPYGEYNQTTQQVAGKLGQTIVTWDFDSGDTPGVSAAQSAEAYRNLIASTPRSVLTLNHETHSSTANELLDEMIQIFRGAGYNLVTVAECVGMDPYLSQGQPTGVCLLFLKTLLGLANTSSQSTGTC
;
A
#
# COMPACT_ATOMS: atom_id res chain seq x y z
N MET A 1 42.56 -56.23 1.77
CA MET A 1 41.24 -55.74 2.15
C MET A 1 41.43 -54.30 2.66
N ARG A 2 41.10 -53.31 1.83
CA ARG A 2 41.17 -51.87 2.23
C ARG A 2 39.72 -51.38 2.35
N GLY A 3 39.27 -51.12 3.58
CA GLY A 3 37.93 -50.57 3.85
C GLY A 3 37.96 -49.05 3.76
N THR A 4 37.16 -48.50 2.87
CA THR A 4 36.90 -47.08 2.71
C THR A 4 35.81 -46.64 3.71
N PHE A 5 36.18 -45.80 4.67
CA PHE A 5 35.19 -45.12 5.54
C PHE A 5 34.63 -43.91 4.79
N GLN A 6 33.34 -43.95 4.51
CA GLN A 6 32.59 -42.76 4.05
C GLN A 6 32.16 -41.97 5.28
N VAL A 7 32.63 -40.73 5.38
CA VAL A 7 32.17 -39.75 6.37
C VAL A 7 30.96 -39.00 5.81
N PHE A 8 29.77 -39.22 6.38
CA PHE A 8 28.59 -38.44 6.08
C PHE A 8 28.66 -37.12 6.85
N ALA A 9 28.80 -35.99 6.14
CA ALA A 9 28.68 -34.66 6.71
C ALA A 9 27.20 -34.30 6.85
N LEU A 10 26.74 -34.14 8.09
CA LEU A 10 25.40 -33.69 8.41
C LEU A 10 25.35 -32.13 8.31
N PHE A 11 24.73 -31.61 7.25
CA PHE A 11 24.49 -30.18 7.13
C PHE A 11 23.28 -29.79 8.00
N ILE A 12 23.53 -29.16 9.14
CA ILE A 12 22.51 -28.52 9.96
C ILE A 12 22.22 -27.15 9.33
N ALA A 13 21.08 -27.01 8.67
CA ALA A 13 20.59 -25.73 8.20
C ALA A 13 20.11 -24.89 9.40
N PHE A 14 20.88 -23.87 9.78
CA PHE A 14 20.42 -22.85 10.71
C PHE A 14 19.38 -21.98 10.01
N GLY A 15 18.10 -22.25 10.26
CA GLY A 15 17.01 -21.38 9.89
C GLY A 15 17.12 -20.08 10.69
N SER A 16 17.37 -18.96 10.00
CA SER A 16 17.33 -17.62 10.60
C SER A 16 15.90 -17.32 11.05
N VAL A 17 15.64 -17.37 12.34
CA VAL A 17 14.40 -16.89 12.93
C VAL A 17 14.44 -15.36 12.84
N ALA A 18 13.65 -14.78 11.94
CA ALA A 18 13.46 -13.35 11.89
C ALA A 18 12.82 -12.91 13.23
N GLN A 19 13.59 -12.22 14.06
CA GLN A 19 13.08 -11.62 15.28
C GLN A 19 12.16 -10.46 14.90
N ALA A 20 10.85 -10.62 15.17
CA ALA A 20 9.91 -9.50 15.12
C ALA A 20 10.40 -8.41 16.10
N ARG A 21 10.69 -7.21 15.58
CA ARG A 21 11.03 -6.07 16.42
C ARG A 21 9.83 -5.75 17.32
N PRO A 22 10.02 -5.41 18.60
CA PRO A 22 8.93 -5.03 19.46
C PRO A 22 8.24 -3.78 18.87
N TYR A 23 6.95 -3.93 18.57
CA TYR A 23 6.09 -2.89 18.08
C TYR A 23 5.90 -1.83 19.18
N ASN A 24 6.48 -0.65 18.96
CA ASN A 24 6.35 0.47 19.89
C ASN A 24 5.02 1.20 19.63
N ARG A 25 3.99 0.89 20.41
CA ARG A 25 2.70 1.60 20.39
C ARG A 25 2.95 3.06 20.76
N GLN A 26 2.91 3.94 19.79
CA GLN A 26 2.98 5.38 20.04
C GLN A 26 1.65 5.86 20.65
N ALA A 27 1.71 6.79 21.58
CA ALA A 27 0.51 7.39 22.17
C ALA A 27 -0.32 8.18 21.13
N SER A 28 0.32 8.64 20.06
CA SER A 28 -0.28 9.34 18.92
C SER A 28 0.55 9.05 17.66
N ALA A 29 -0.11 8.84 16.52
CA ALA A 29 0.58 8.61 15.25
C ALA A 29 1.42 9.82 14.84
N GLN A 30 2.60 9.55 14.28
CA GLN A 30 3.34 10.54 13.52
C GLN A 30 2.52 10.94 12.28
N VAL A 31 2.62 12.20 11.89
CA VAL A 31 2.04 12.71 10.63
C VAL A 31 3.17 13.09 9.69
N ILE A 32 3.14 12.55 8.48
CA ILE A 32 4.07 12.81 7.40
C ILE A 32 3.33 13.54 6.29
N THR A 33 3.87 14.67 5.87
CA THR A 33 3.30 15.52 4.81
C THR A 33 4.20 15.66 3.61
N SER A 34 5.45 15.15 3.67
CA SER A 34 6.44 15.24 2.59
C SER A 34 7.49 14.14 2.73
N CYS A 35 8.19 13.83 1.66
CA CYS A 35 9.35 12.94 1.69
C CYS A 35 10.53 13.56 2.43
N SER A 36 11.32 12.75 3.14
CA SER A 36 12.57 13.18 3.83
C SER A 36 13.84 12.87 3.03
N VAL A 37 13.79 11.84 2.17
CA VAL A 37 14.93 11.42 1.34
C VAL A 37 15.03 12.33 0.11
N PRO A 38 16.18 12.99 -0.13
CA PRO A 38 16.33 13.90 -1.27
C PRO A 38 16.26 13.16 -2.61
N ASN A 39 15.85 13.86 -3.66
CA ASN A 39 15.75 13.37 -5.03
C ASN A 39 14.84 12.13 -5.17
N THR A 40 13.83 12.02 -4.30
CA THR A 40 12.79 11.00 -4.40
C THR A 40 11.45 11.63 -4.75
N ALA A 41 10.66 10.93 -5.56
CA ALA A 41 9.27 11.22 -5.80
C ALA A 41 8.46 9.96 -5.48
N ALA A 42 7.56 10.04 -4.50
CA ALA A 42 6.61 8.99 -4.18
C ALA A 42 5.31 9.25 -4.96
N ILE A 43 5.12 8.50 -6.05
CA ILE A 43 3.84 8.51 -6.77
C ILE A 43 2.87 7.63 -5.99
N THR A 44 1.75 8.22 -5.54
CA THR A 44 0.75 7.52 -4.75
C THR A 44 -0.62 7.57 -5.39
N PHE A 45 -1.42 6.55 -5.12
CA PHE A 45 -2.75 6.37 -5.67
C PHE A 45 -3.72 6.00 -4.57
N ASP A 46 -4.82 6.75 -4.47
CA ASP A 46 -5.88 6.53 -3.49
C ASP A 46 -7.09 5.82 -4.12
N ASP A 47 -8.01 5.35 -3.29
CA ASP A 47 -9.34 4.82 -3.61
C ASP A 47 -9.42 3.41 -4.22
N GLY A 48 -8.29 2.76 -4.45
CA GLY A 48 -8.27 1.39 -4.98
C GLY A 48 -8.62 0.29 -3.95
N PRO A 49 -8.47 -0.99 -4.32
CA PRO A 49 -8.08 -1.47 -5.65
C PRO A 49 -9.19 -1.33 -6.68
N TYR A 50 -8.85 -1.06 -7.93
CA TYR A 50 -9.81 -0.82 -9.01
C TYR A 50 -9.41 -1.48 -10.34
N LEU A 51 -10.16 -1.19 -11.41
CA LEU A 51 -9.94 -1.76 -12.75
C LEU A 51 -8.53 -1.49 -13.30
N TRP A 52 -7.92 -0.36 -12.91
CA TRP A 52 -6.67 0.12 -13.47
C TRP A 52 -5.43 -0.25 -12.64
N THR A 53 -5.59 -0.81 -11.44
CA THR A 53 -4.46 -1.15 -10.53
C THR A 53 -3.35 -1.91 -11.28
N ARG A 54 -3.71 -2.94 -12.03
CA ARG A 54 -2.74 -3.77 -12.77
C ARG A 54 -2.02 -2.98 -13.86
N ASN A 55 -2.74 -2.16 -14.63
CA ASN A 55 -2.15 -1.31 -15.67
C ASN A 55 -1.17 -0.29 -15.07
N ILE A 56 -1.51 0.30 -13.93
CA ILE A 56 -0.62 1.23 -13.20
C ILE A 56 0.66 0.52 -12.77
N VAL A 57 0.53 -0.68 -12.17
CA VAL A 57 1.66 -1.51 -11.74
C VAL A 57 2.59 -1.82 -12.93
N ASP A 58 2.03 -2.32 -14.03
CA ASP A 58 2.79 -2.70 -15.22
C ASP A 58 3.58 -1.51 -15.82
N LYS A 59 2.98 -0.32 -15.84
CA LYS A 59 3.65 0.91 -16.32
C LYS A 59 4.77 1.36 -15.39
N LEU A 60 4.55 1.32 -14.08
CA LEU A 60 5.58 1.65 -13.10
C LEU A 60 6.75 0.67 -13.18
N ASP A 61 6.48 -0.64 -13.27
CA ASP A 61 7.50 -1.67 -13.39
C ASP A 61 8.29 -1.55 -14.69
N ALA A 62 7.63 -1.31 -15.82
CA ALA A 62 8.29 -1.06 -17.10
C ALA A 62 9.24 0.14 -17.04
N ALA A 63 8.91 1.12 -16.21
CA ALA A 63 9.77 2.26 -15.91
C ALA A 63 10.82 1.96 -14.84
N GLY A 64 10.86 0.79 -14.19
CA GLY A 64 11.72 0.50 -13.04
C GLY A 64 11.41 1.42 -11.85
N ALA A 65 10.14 1.78 -11.67
CA ALA A 65 9.63 2.64 -10.62
C ALA A 65 8.77 1.83 -9.64
N LYS A 66 8.58 2.34 -8.42
CA LYS A 66 7.63 1.79 -7.46
C LYS A 66 6.66 2.87 -7.00
N GLY A 67 5.40 2.48 -6.76
CA GLY A 67 4.35 3.36 -6.26
C GLY A 67 3.75 2.88 -4.94
N THR A 68 2.89 3.69 -4.34
CA THR A 68 2.15 3.34 -3.13
C THR A 68 0.66 3.47 -3.40
N PHE A 69 -0.09 2.43 -3.02
CA PHE A 69 -1.54 2.34 -3.18
C PHE A 69 -2.20 2.42 -1.80
N PHE A 70 -2.95 3.48 -1.56
CA PHE A 70 -3.78 3.64 -0.36
C PHE A 70 -5.19 3.13 -0.68
N VAL A 71 -5.52 1.95 -0.15
CA VAL A 71 -6.70 1.20 -0.59
C VAL A 71 -7.83 1.21 0.43
N ASN A 72 -9.08 1.14 -0.09
CA ASN A 72 -10.29 1.02 0.71
C ASN A 72 -10.83 -0.41 0.72
N GLY A 73 -11.67 -0.73 1.72
CA GLY A 73 -12.46 -1.95 1.77
C GLY A 73 -13.69 -1.90 0.86
N ILE A 74 -14.47 -0.82 0.97
CA ILE A 74 -15.66 -0.51 0.14
C ILE A 74 -15.67 0.98 -0.19
N ASN A 75 -15.38 1.32 -1.44
CA ASN A 75 -15.51 2.68 -1.97
C ASN A 75 -15.96 2.60 -3.43
N PHE A 76 -15.05 2.42 -4.39
CA PHE A 76 -15.39 2.17 -5.79
C PHE A 76 -15.69 0.69 -6.11
N GLY A 77 -15.73 -0.14 -5.10
CA GLY A 77 -16.02 -1.57 -5.16
C GLY A 77 -15.65 -2.24 -3.85
N CYS A 78 -15.97 -3.54 -3.73
CA CYS A 78 -15.54 -4.33 -2.58
C CYS A 78 -14.14 -4.89 -2.83
N ILE A 79 -13.23 -4.72 -1.86
CA ILE A 79 -11.85 -5.21 -1.93
C ILE A 79 -11.76 -6.73 -2.16
N TYR A 80 -12.79 -7.48 -1.77
CA TYR A 80 -12.88 -8.93 -1.93
C TYR A 80 -13.61 -9.38 -3.22
N SER A 81 -14.13 -8.43 -4.04
CA SER A 81 -14.94 -8.76 -5.22
C SER A 81 -14.12 -8.81 -6.51
N GLY A 82 -14.58 -9.65 -7.45
CA GLY A 82 -14.02 -9.71 -8.79
C GLY A 82 -12.51 -9.91 -8.81
N ASN A 83 -11.83 -9.05 -9.53
CA ASN A 83 -10.37 -9.09 -9.64
C ASN A 83 -9.63 -8.26 -8.57
N ASN A 84 -10.34 -7.55 -7.69
CA ASN A 84 -9.72 -6.65 -6.71
C ASN A 84 -8.70 -7.37 -5.80
N PRO A 85 -8.99 -8.55 -5.21
CA PRO A 85 -7.99 -9.25 -4.39
C PRO A 85 -6.75 -9.63 -5.19
N SER A 86 -6.93 -10.11 -6.43
CA SER A 86 -5.82 -10.52 -7.29
C SER A 86 -4.99 -9.33 -7.80
N ASN A 87 -5.64 -8.19 -8.05
CA ASN A 87 -4.95 -6.97 -8.46
C ASN A 87 -4.14 -6.39 -7.29
N LEU A 88 -4.72 -6.36 -6.08
CA LEU A 88 -4.01 -5.92 -4.88
C LEU A 88 -2.81 -6.82 -4.55
N LYS A 89 -3.02 -8.15 -4.61
CA LYS A 89 -1.94 -9.13 -4.41
C LYS A 89 -0.84 -8.96 -5.45
N TYR A 90 -1.21 -8.73 -6.71
CA TYR A 90 -0.26 -8.47 -7.80
C TYR A 90 0.59 -7.22 -7.52
N ALA A 91 -0.02 -6.10 -7.17
CA ALA A 91 0.71 -4.88 -6.83
C ALA A 91 1.72 -5.12 -5.68
N TYR A 92 1.29 -5.82 -4.63
CA TYR A 92 2.16 -6.21 -3.52
C TYR A 92 3.31 -7.11 -3.96
N ASP A 93 3.04 -8.15 -4.76
CA ASP A 93 4.06 -9.12 -5.21
C ASP A 93 5.08 -8.50 -6.15
N GLN A 94 4.70 -7.48 -6.90
CA GLN A 94 5.60 -6.67 -7.73
C GLN A 94 6.42 -5.66 -6.89
N GLY A 95 6.26 -5.63 -5.58
CA GLY A 95 7.05 -4.77 -4.68
C GLY A 95 6.54 -3.33 -4.57
N HIS A 96 5.29 -3.06 -4.99
CA HIS A 96 4.62 -1.80 -4.67
C HIS A 96 4.14 -1.82 -3.24
N GLN A 97 4.06 -0.64 -2.61
CA GLN A 97 3.57 -0.53 -1.25
C GLN A 97 2.05 -0.48 -1.23
N ILE A 98 1.44 -1.30 -0.35
CA ILE A 98 0.02 -1.26 -0.05
C ILE A 98 -0.17 -0.63 1.32
N ALA A 99 -1.04 0.38 1.41
CA ALA A 99 -1.32 1.14 2.61
C ALA A 99 -2.83 1.32 2.82
N SER A 100 -3.23 1.72 4.02
CA SER A 100 -4.63 1.88 4.40
C SER A 100 -5.19 3.22 3.95
N HIS A 101 -6.44 3.21 3.38
CA HIS A 101 -7.24 4.41 3.13
C HIS A 101 -8.61 4.35 3.81
N THR A 102 -8.72 3.63 4.93
CA THR A 102 -9.95 3.31 5.66
C THR A 102 -10.82 2.26 4.98
N TRP A 103 -11.80 1.73 5.69
CA TRP A 103 -12.71 0.73 5.13
C TRP A 103 -13.69 1.34 4.12
N SER A 104 -14.41 2.41 4.51
CA SER A 104 -15.55 2.95 3.72
C SER A 104 -15.39 4.41 3.29
N HIS A 105 -14.16 4.97 3.38
CA HIS A 105 -13.84 6.34 2.96
C HIS A 105 -14.65 7.45 3.69
N PRO A 106 -14.82 7.39 5.03
CA PRO A 106 -15.59 8.40 5.76
C PRO A 106 -14.78 9.65 6.13
N HIS A 107 -15.46 10.71 6.52
CA HIS A 107 -14.87 11.86 7.21
C HIS A 107 -14.47 11.46 8.64
N LEU A 108 -13.23 11.00 8.86
CA LEU A 108 -12.77 10.47 10.15
C LEU A 108 -12.99 11.41 11.35
N PRO A 109 -12.82 12.76 11.23
CA PRO A 109 -13.08 13.67 12.34
C PRO A 109 -14.53 13.69 12.84
N SER A 110 -15.48 13.19 12.05
CA SER A 110 -16.91 13.13 12.42
C SER A 110 -17.29 11.86 13.18
N LEU A 111 -16.37 10.88 13.27
CA LEU A 111 -16.61 9.58 13.86
C LEU A 111 -16.18 9.50 15.32
N SER A 112 -16.81 8.61 16.08
CA SER A 112 -16.35 8.22 17.41
C SER A 112 -15.05 7.41 17.36
N THR A 113 -14.34 7.32 18.47
CA THR A 113 -13.10 6.51 18.58
C THR A 113 -13.29 5.07 18.11
N SER A 114 -14.41 4.43 18.49
CA SER A 114 -14.71 3.04 18.12
C SER A 114 -15.02 2.87 16.64
N GLU A 115 -15.66 3.85 16.02
CA GLU A 115 -15.92 3.83 14.58
C GLU A 115 -14.63 4.02 13.79
N ILE A 116 -13.75 4.94 14.19
CA ILE A 116 -12.42 5.11 13.58
C ILE A 116 -11.61 3.81 13.73
N GLU A 117 -11.59 3.19 14.92
CA GLU A 117 -10.90 1.91 15.15
C GLU A 117 -11.47 0.80 14.25
N GLY A 118 -12.79 0.77 14.06
CA GLY A 118 -13.46 -0.16 13.14
C GLY A 118 -13.06 0.05 11.68
N GLU A 119 -13.02 1.30 11.22
CA GLU A 119 -12.59 1.67 9.86
C GLU A 119 -11.15 1.22 9.58
N LEU A 120 -10.23 1.49 10.51
CA LEU A 120 -8.81 1.16 10.33
C LEU A 120 -8.55 -0.35 10.49
N THR A 121 -9.18 -1.02 11.45
CA THR A 121 -8.95 -2.44 11.69
C THR A 121 -9.47 -3.28 10.53
N LYS A 122 -10.69 -3.01 10.03
CA LYS A 122 -11.27 -3.77 8.91
C LYS A 122 -10.42 -3.75 7.66
N ILE A 123 -9.91 -2.57 7.25
CA ILE A 123 -9.06 -2.48 6.07
C ILE A 123 -7.69 -3.13 6.30
N ASN A 124 -7.09 -2.98 7.48
CA ASN A 124 -5.83 -3.61 7.81
C ASN A 124 -5.93 -5.14 7.77
N ASP A 125 -7.02 -5.70 8.30
CA ASP A 125 -7.32 -7.14 8.26
C ASP A 125 -7.51 -7.62 6.81
N ALA A 126 -8.17 -6.82 5.96
CA ALA A 126 -8.35 -7.14 4.55
C ALA A 126 -7.01 -7.16 3.80
N ILE A 127 -6.18 -6.13 3.98
CA ILE A 127 -4.84 -6.07 3.39
C ILE A 127 -4.01 -7.27 3.85
N MET A 128 -3.97 -7.55 5.16
CA MET A 128 -3.26 -8.70 5.73
C MET A 128 -3.77 -10.02 5.18
N SER A 129 -5.09 -10.18 5.03
CA SER A 129 -5.70 -11.40 4.48
C SER A 129 -5.27 -11.67 3.04
N ILE A 130 -5.18 -10.61 2.22
CA ILE A 130 -4.87 -10.71 0.78
C ILE A 130 -3.37 -10.80 0.54
N THR A 131 -2.58 -9.97 1.21
CA THR A 131 -1.15 -9.79 0.93
C THR A 131 -0.24 -10.58 1.90
N GLY A 132 -0.71 -10.85 3.12
CA GLY A 132 0.12 -11.33 4.22
C GLY A 132 0.87 -10.22 4.96
N ALA A 133 0.60 -8.93 4.66
CA ALA A 133 1.31 -7.80 5.23
C ALA A 133 0.37 -6.86 5.98
N PHE A 134 0.77 -6.43 7.18
CA PHE A 134 0.03 -5.44 7.96
C PHE A 134 0.58 -4.04 7.66
N PRO A 135 -0.21 -3.09 7.11
CA PRO A 135 0.29 -1.81 6.64
C PRO A 135 0.79 -0.91 7.78
N ALA A 136 1.96 -0.30 7.58
CA ALA A 136 2.53 0.66 8.55
C ALA A 136 1.99 2.09 8.34
N PHE A 137 1.30 2.34 7.24
CA PHE A 137 0.84 3.68 6.86
C PHE A 137 -0.67 3.71 6.60
N ILE A 138 -1.26 4.87 6.95
CA ILE A 138 -2.63 5.23 6.62
C ILE A 138 -2.65 6.61 6.00
N ARG A 139 -3.44 6.80 4.96
CA ARG A 139 -3.85 8.13 4.48
C ARG A 139 -5.32 8.35 4.83
N PRO A 140 -5.64 9.37 5.64
CA PRO A 140 -7.03 9.69 5.94
C PRO A 140 -7.76 10.17 4.67
N PRO A 141 -9.01 9.74 4.43
CA PRO A 141 -9.86 10.32 3.39
C PRO A 141 -9.90 11.84 3.48
N TYR A 142 -9.91 12.50 2.33
CA TYR A 142 -9.90 13.97 2.21
C TYR A 142 -8.69 14.66 2.86
N GLY A 143 -7.69 13.92 3.33
CA GLY A 143 -6.60 14.46 4.16
C GLY A 143 -7.02 14.86 5.57
N GLU A 144 -8.22 14.51 5.99
CA GLU A 144 -8.84 14.96 7.24
C GLU A 144 -8.52 14.02 8.41
N TYR A 145 -7.93 14.57 9.47
CA TYR A 145 -7.68 13.87 10.72
C TYR A 145 -7.74 14.83 11.90
N ASN A 146 -8.01 14.30 13.07
CA ASN A 146 -7.98 15.03 14.35
C ASN A 146 -7.14 14.25 15.38
N GLN A 147 -7.09 14.73 16.62
CA GLN A 147 -6.34 14.08 17.69
C GLN A 147 -6.83 12.65 17.94
N THR A 148 -8.14 12.38 17.85
CA THR A 148 -8.69 11.03 18.01
C THR A 148 -8.19 10.09 16.92
N THR A 149 -8.20 10.55 15.65
CA THR A 149 -7.65 9.80 14.52
C THR A 149 -6.17 9.46 14.75
N GLN A 150 -5.36 10.45 15.19
CA GLN A 150 -3.95 10.23 15.50
C GLN A 150 -3.74 9.21 16.63
N GLN A 151 -4.56 9.27 17.69
CA GLN A 151 -4.47 8.32 18.81
C GLN A 151 -4.82 6.89 18.38
N VAL A 152 -5.88 6.73 17.57
CA VAL A 152 -6.28 5.40 17.07
C VAL A 152 -5.22 4.83 16.12
N ALA A 153 -4.74 5.61 15.17
CA ALA A 153 -3.68 5.18 14.25
C ALA A 153 -2.39 4.84 15.02
N GLY A 154 -1.99 5.65 16.01
CA GLY A 154 -0.83 5.38 16.85
C GLY A 154 -0.98 4.12 17.72
N LYS A 155 -2.18 3.85 18.26
CA LYS A 155 -2.50 2.61 18.99
C LYS A 155 -2.35 1.38 18.08
N LEU A 156 -2.71 1.50 16.79
CA LEU A 156 -2.50 0.47 15.78
C LEU A 156 -1.08 0.47 15.21
N GLY A 157 -0.23 1.51 15.56
CA GLY A 157 1.12 1.76 15.18
C GLY A 157 1.33 2.25 13.77
N GLN A 158 0.30 2.70 13.20
CA GLN A 158 0.35 3.27 11.88
C GLN A 158 0.79 4.73 11.92
N THR A 159 1.46 5.14 10.87
CA THR A 159 1.84 6.52 10.59
C THR A 159 0.81 7.13 9.63
N ILE A 160 0.35 8.34 9.93
CA ILE A 160 -0.53 9.08 9.04
C ILE A 160 0.32 9.75 7.95
N VAL A 161 -0.12 9.63 6.69
CA VAL A 161 0.54 10.23 5.54
C VAL A 161 -0.47 11.06 4.75
N THR A 162 -0.15 12.32 4.48
CA THR A 162 -0.88 13.14 3.52
C THR A 162 -0.05 13.31 2.24
N TRP A 163 0.08 14.52 1.71
CA TRP A 163 0.84 14.82 0.49
C TRP A 163 1.38 16.26 0.56
N ASP A 164 2.37 16.55 -0.24
CA ASP A 164 2.87 17.91 -0.50
C ASP A 164 2.52 18.40 -1.91
N PHE A 165 1.98 17.52 -2.76
CA PHE A 165 1.50 17.88 -4.08
C PHE A 165 0.23 17.11 -4.46
N ASP A 166 -0.82 17.83 -4.80
CA ASP A 166 -2.08 17.32 -5.34
C ASP A 166 -2.06 17.48 -6.87
N SER A 167 -2.23 16.36 -7.60
CA SER A 167 -2.28 16.37 -9.06
C SER A 167 -3.52 17.05 -9.63
N GLY A 168 -4.56 17.22 -8.81
CA GLY A 168 -5.85 17.70 -9.24
C GLY A 168 -6.58 16.74 -10.20
N ASP A 169 -6.26 15.45 -10.21
CA ASP A 169 -6.86 14.43 -11.06
C ASP A 169 -8.30 14.09 -10.63
N THR A 170 -9.15 15.08 -10.63
CA THR A 170 -10.56 14.97 -10.24
C THR A 170 -11.48 15.02 -11.45
N PRO A 171 -12.77 14.62 -11.34
CA PRO A 171 -13.72 14.71 -12.45
C PRO A 171 -13.78 16.11 -13.06
N GLY A 172 -13.59 16.20 -14.38
CA GLY A 172 -13.58 17.44 -15.13
C GLY A 172 -12.19 18.05 -15.37
N VAL A 173 -11.14 17.53 -14.75
CA VAL A 173 -9.73 17.89 -15.03
C VAL A 173 -9.14 16.87 -16.00
N SER A 174 -8.51 17.36 -17.08
CA SER A 174 -7.85 16.48 -18.05
C SER A 174 -6.47 16.05 -17.57
N ALA A 175 -5.98 14.89 -18.05
CA ALA A 175 -4.62 14.44 -17.79
C ALA A 175 -3.56 15.50 -18.18
N ALA A 176 -3.80 16.24 -19.28
CA ALA A 176 -2.89 17.30 -19.72
C ALA A 176 -2.81 18.48 -18.71
N GLN A 177 -3.92 18.84 -18.07
CA GLN A 177 -3.92 19.89 -17.02
C GLN A 177 -3.16 19.43 -15.77
N SER A 178 -3.37 18.19 -15.32
CA SER A 178 -2.59 17.61 -14.22
C SER A 178 -1.11 17.47 -14.57
N ALA A 179 -0.78 17.04 -15.80
CA ALA A 179 0.61 16.97 -16.26
C ALA A 179 1.29 18.35 -16.27
N GLU A 180 0.57 19.40 -16.64
CA GLU A 180 1.10 20.78 -16.59
C GLU A 180 1.34 21.23 -15.12
N ALA A 181 0.47 20.85 -14.19
CA ALA A 181 0.70 21.10 -12.77
C ALA A 181 1.99 20.40 -12.28
N TYR A 182 2.26 19.16 -12.71
CA TYR A 182 3.52 18.47 -12.43
C TYR A 182 4.75 19.19 -13.06
N ARG A 183 4.66 19.66 -14.29
CA ARG A 183 5.75 20.42 -14.93
C ARG A 183 6.05 21.71 -14.13
N ASN A 184 5.01 22.42 -13.70
CA ASN A 184 5.15 23.62 -12.90
C ASN A 184 5.75 23.35 -11.53
N LEU A 185 5.36 22.24 -10.87
CA LEU A 185 6.00 21.77 -9.63
C LEU A 185 7.49 21.56 -9.83
N ILE A 186 7.88 20.78 -10.84
CA ILE A 186 9.28 20.41 -11.10
C ILE A 186 10.11 21.63 -11.50
N ALA A 187 9.53 22.65 -12.15
CA ALA A 187 10.21 23.90 -12.44
C ALA A 187 10.67 24.65 -11.18
N SER A 188 10.03 24.42 -10.03
CA SER A 188 10.46 24.94 -8.73
C SER A 188 11.59 24.13 -8.07
N THR A 189 12.03 23.04 -8.67
CA THR A 189 13.09 22.14 -8.21
C THR A 189 12.92 21.68 -6.75
N PRO A 190 11.79 21.09 -6.36
CA PRO A 190 11.57 20.62 -5.00
C PRO A 190 12.59 19.54 -4.64
N ARG A 191 13.00 19.50 -3.37
CA ARG A 191 13.99 18.51 -2.88
C ARG A 191 13.49 17.07 -3.02
N SER A 192 12.20 16.88 -2.85
CA SER A 192 11.47 15.61 -2.95
C SER A 192 9.99 15.90 -3.16
N VAL A 193 9.21 14.91 -3.56
CA VAL A 193 7.77 15.08 -3.81
C VAL A 193 7.00 13.88 -3.28
N LEU A 194 5.89 14.15 -2.59
CA LEU A 194 4.90 13.16 -2.16
C LEU A 194 3.54 13.52 -2.78
N THR A 195 3.13 12.77 -3.78
CA THR A 195 1.97 13.14 -4.60
C THR A 195 0.65 12.57 -4.08
N LEU A 196 -0.45 13.18 -4.48
CA LEU A 196 -1.80 12.61 -4.46
C LEU A 196 -2.29 12.41 -5.89
N ASN A 197 -2.75 11.20 -6.19
CA ASN A 197 -3.50 10.81 -7.39
C ASN A 197 -4.52 9.75 -7.02
N HIS A 198 -5.45 9.43 -7.93
CA HIS A 198 -6.48 8.43 -7.72
C HIS A 198 -6.41 7.35 -8.82
N GLU A 199 -6.25 6.07 -8.41
CA GLU A 199 -6.20 4.96 -9.38
C GLU A 199 -7.57 4.66 -10.02
N THR A 200 -8.63 5.24 -9.50
CA THR A 200 -9.99 5.05 -9.99
C THR A 200 -10.31 5.85 -11.25
N HIS A 201 -9.47 6.81 -11.62
CA HIS A 201 -9.63 7.63 -12.82
C HIS A 201 -8.87 7.04 -14.01
N SER A 202 -9.63 6.81 -15.12
CA SER A 202 -9.04 6.30 -16.37
C SER A 202 -7.97 7.23 -16.94
N SER A 203 -8.19 8.55 -16.85
CA SER A 203 -7.23 9.56 -17.30
C SER A 203 -5.92 9.48 -16.53
N THR A 204 -5.96 9.25 -15.21
CA THR A 204 -4.77 9.07 -14.39
C THR A 204 -3.99 7.81 -14.78
N ALA A 205 -4.69 6.67 -14.89
CA ALA A 205 -4.06 5.39 -15.17
C ALA A 205 -3.53 5.26 -16.61
N ASN A 206 -4.23 5.83 -17.59
CA ASN A 206 -3.94 5.59 -19.00
C ASN A 206 -3.18 6.72 -19.69
N GLU A 207 -3.23 7.95 -19.15
CA GLU A 207 -2.64 9.13 -19.78
C GLU A 207 -1.64 9.83 -18.83
N LEU A 208 -2.10 10.30 -17.66
CA LEU A 208 -1.30 11.10 -16.73
C LEU A 208 -0.08 10.35 -16.19
N LEU A 209 -0.19 9.06 -15.89
CA LEU A 209 0.91 8.27 -15.31
C LEU A 209 2.16 8.24 -16.20
N ASP A 210 1.99 8.08 -17.50
CA ASP A 210 3.11 8.07 -18.45
C ASP A 210 3.83 9.43 -18.45
N GLU A 211 3.07 10.52 -18.41
CA GLU A 211 3.61 11.89 -18.30
C GLU A 211 4.32 12.11 -16.96
N MET A 212 3.74 11.70 -15.83
CA MET A 212 4.36 11.80 -14.50
C MET A 212 5.73 11.11 -14.47
N ILE A 213 5.79 9.88 -14.98
CA ILE A 213 7.04 9.10 -15.03
C ILE A 213 8.10 9.85 -15.82
N GLN A 214 7.73 10.38 -16.99
CA GLN A 214 8.66 11.14 -17.86
C GLN A 214 9.13 12.44 -17.20
N ILE A 215 8.22 13.20 -16.59
CA ILE A 215 8.51 14.47 -15.93
C ILE A 215 9.49 14.27 -14.77
N PHE A 216 9.19 13.35 -13.85
CA PHE A 216 10.05 13.09 -12.69
C PHE A 216 11.41 12.53 -13.08
N ARG A 217 11.47 11.58 -14.03
CA ARG A 217 12.73 11.01 -14.49
C ARG A 217 13.57 12.02 -15.26
N GLY A 218 12.94 12.82 -16.10
CA GLY A 218 13.62 13.90 -16.82
C GLY A 218 14.26 14.94 -15.88
N ALA A 219 13.69 15.10 -14.69
CA ALA A 219 14.21 15.98 -13.65
C ALA A 219 15.18 15.27 -12.66
N GLY A 220 15.46 13.97 -12.85
CA GLY A 220 16.45 13.22 -12.06
C GLY A 220 15.92 12.66 -10.73
N TYR A 221 14.59 12.55 -10.55
CA TYR A 221 14.02 11.94 -9.35
C TYR A 221 14.02 10.41 -9.44
N ASN A 222 14.27 9.75 -8.29
CA ASN A 222 14.03 8.35 -8.10
C ASN A 222 12.56 8.13 -7.74
N LEU A 223 11.86 7.30 -8.50
CA LEU A 223 10.45 6.97 -8.28
C LEU A 223 10.37 5.79 -7.31
N VAL A 224 9.96 6.07 -6.08
CA VAL A 224 10.03 5.15 -4.94
C VAL A 224 8.69 5.06 -4.21
N THR A 225 8.56 4.11 -3.30
CA THR A 225 7.41 4.03 -2.39
C THR A 225 7.44 5.14 -1.33
N VAL A 226 6.30 5.37 -0.66
CA VAL A 226 6.24 6.28 0.50
C VAL A 226 7.23 5.82 1.58
N ALA A 227 7.28 4.52 1.88
CA ALA A 227 8.19 3.98 2.87
C ALA A 227 9.65 4.32 2.58
N GLU A 228 10.09 4.14 1.34
CA GLU A 228 11.43 4.49 0.89
C GLU A 228 11.68 6.01 0.93
N CYS A 229 10.71 6.81 0.50
CA CYS A 229 10.88 8.27 0.49
C CYS A 229 10.95 8.89 1.90
N VAL A 230 10.46 8.18 2.92
CA VAL A 230 10.53 8.63 4.33
C VAL A 230 11.53 7.85 5.18
N GLY A 231 12.16 6.79 4.61
CA GLY A 231 13.16 5.96 5.30
C GLY A 231 12.57 5.08 6.41
N MET A 232 11.37 4.53 6.20
CA MET A 232 10.66 3.68 7.17
C MET A 232 10.30 2.31 6.56
N ASP A 233 9.98 1.33 7.41
CA ASP A 233 9.47 0.04 6.96
C ASP A 233 8.03 0.18 6.42
N PRO A 234 7.68 -0.41 5.27
CA PRO A 234 6.35 -0.28 4.67
C PRO A 234 5.25 -1.03 5.46
N TYR A 235 5.64 -2.03 6.24
CA TYR A 235 4.73 -2.93 6.95
C TYR A 235 5.17 -3.14 8.40
N LEU A 236 4.20 -3.24 9.30
CA LEU A 236 4.45 -3.56 10.72
C LEU A 236 4.77 -5.05 10.92
N SER A 237 4.22 -5.90 10.07
CA SER A 237 4.52 -7.34 10.01
C SER A 237 4.24 -7.88 8.62
N GLN A 238 4.94 -8.96 8.28
CA GLN A 238 4.75 -9.70 7.04
C GLN A 238 4.73 -11.20 7.33
N GLY A 239 3.85 -11.94 6.65
CA GLY A 239 3.67 -13.37 6.78
C GLY A 239 2.96 -13.95 5.56
N GLN A 240 2.35 -15.12 5.71
CA GLN A 240 1.58 -15.72 4.61
C GLN A 240 0.16 -15.14 4.57
N PRO A 241 -0.41 -14.90 3.37
CA PRO A 241 -1.80 -14.54 3.21
C PRO A 241 -2.73 -15.58 3.85
N THR A 242 -3.73 -15.15 4.60
CA THR A 242 -4.63 -16.06 5.33
C THR A 242 -5.92 -16.39 4.57
N GLY A 243 -6.28 -15.60 3.54
CA GLY A 243 -7.63 -15.58 2.99
C GLY A 243 -7.88 -16.17 1.61
N VAL A 244 -6.89 -16.34 0.74
CA VAL A 244 -7.16 -16.72 -0.67
C VAL A 244 -6.63 -18.10 -1.05
N CYS A 245 -5.57 -18.58 -0.41
CA CYS A 245 -4.90 -19.83 -0.81
C CYS A 245 -5.51 -21.11 -0.21
N LEU A 246 -6.19 -21.04 0.94
CA LEU A 246 -6.74 -22.22 1.61
C LEU A 246 -7.97 -22.81 0.90
N LEU A 247 -8.74 -22.02 0.17
CA LEU A 247 -9.90 -22.54 -0.58
C LEU A 247 -9.46 -23.44 -1.75
N PHE A 248 -8.44 -23.04 -2.50
CA PHE A 248 -7.94 -23.84 -3.63
C PHE A 248 -7.31 -25.19 -3.17
N LEU A 249 -6.53 -25.17 -2.10
CA LEU A 249 -5.93 -26.42 -1.57
C LEU A 249 -6.97 -27.36 -0.93
N LYS A 250 -7.98 -26.81 -0.23
CA LYS A 250 -9.04 -27.62 0.39
C LYS A 250 -9.95 -28.27 -0.65
N THR A 251 -10.25 -27.58 -1.75
CA THR A 251 -11.01 -28.15 -2.87
C THR A 251 -10.22 -29.26 -3.57
N LEU A 252 -8.90 -29.14 -3.70
CA LEU A 252 -8.05 -30.17 -4.29
C LEU A 252 -7.87 -31.40 -3.39
N LEU A 253 -7.91 -31.21 -2.05
CA LEU A 253 -7.65 -32.28 -1.07
C LEU A 253 -8.93 -32.91 -0.48
N GLY A 254 -10.13 -32.45 -0.84
CA GLY A 254 -11.40 -33.03 -0.39
C GLY A 254 -11.63 -32.96 1.13
N LEU A 255 -10.99 -32.01 1.84
CA LEU A 255 -11.12 -31.88 3.30
C LEU A 255 -12.35 -31.05 3.69
N ALA A 256 -13.22 -31.64 4.52
CA ALA A 256 -14.42 -30.99 5.02
C ALA A 256 -14.13 -29.74 5.86
N ASN A 257 -14.96 -28.72 5.69
CA ASN A 257 -14.87 -27.41 6.33
C ASN A 257 -15.27 -27.49 7.82
N THR A 258 -14.31 -27.50 8.75
CA THR A 258 -14.55 -27.33 10.19
C THR A 258 -13.71 -26.21 10.76
N SER A 259 -13.98 -24.99 10.38
CA SER A 259 -13.71 -23.76 11.16
C SER A 259 -14.35 -22.58 10.43
N SER A 260 -15.06 -21.72 11.16
CA SER A 260 -15.60 -20.48 10.66
C SER A 260 -14.44 -19.56 10.22
N GLN A 261 -14.08 -19.61 8.95
CA GLN A 261 -13.24 -18.58 8.35
C GLN A 261 -14.16 -17.52 7.81
N SER A 262 -13.96 -16.29 8.24
CA SER A 262 -14.59 -15.12 7.64
C SER A 262 -14.23 -15.11 6.15
N THR A 263 -15.14 -15.59 5.31
CA THR A 263 -15.15 -15.17 3.91
C THR A 263 -15.30 -13.66 3.99
N GLY A 264 -14.26 -12.91 3.59
CA GLY A 264 -14.32 -11.46 3.59
C GLY A 264 -15.54 -11.01 2.82
N THR A 265 -16.49 -10.42 3.52
CA THR A 265 -17.71 -9.84 2.94
C THR A 265 -17.66 -8.34 3.20
N CYS A 266 -17.98 -7.58 2.18
CA CYS A 266 -18.20 -6.14 2.33
C CYS A 266 -19.56 -5.83 2.92
#